data_27da2de9dbb0deec7fc53a40c7482841
#
_entry.id   27da2de9dbb0deec7fc53a40c7482841
#
_cell.length_a   1.000
_cell.length_b   1.000
_cell.length_c   1.000
_cell.angle_alpha   90.00
_cell.angle_beta   90.00
_cell.angle_gamma   90.00
#
_symmetry.space_group_name_H-M   'P 1'
#
loop_
_entity.id
_entity.type
_entity.pdbx_description
1 polymer ?
#
loop_
_entity_poly.entity_id
_entity_poly.type
_entity_poly.pdbx_seq_one_letter_code
_entity_poly.pdbx_strand_id
1 'polypeptide(L)'
;MAIKLKLERDGQLKNAYVGFSWTTFIFGFWVPLFRGRFKDFFYFFMFFICKIVIAVVLVKETFDIISIGIRESRLEISYYIIVPFILMTALYPIDVFLAYTYNKYHTTNMFKEGFYLVENDEYAAGVLKDYTYLPYTEKEFADEELLKRYEQYVKKARKSEKNKAVVAIILMFAHQILMSIVPTAMDIFSFF
;
A
#
# COMPACT_ATOMS: atom_id res chain seq x y z
N MET A 1 4.67 10.18 3.27
CA MET A 1 3.76 10.52 2.16
C MET A 1 4.45 10.15 0.87
N ALA A 2 3.70 9.74 -0.17
CA ALA A 2 4.28 9.58 -1.51
C ALA A 2 4.95 10.88 -1.96
N ILE A 3 5.92 10.78 -2.85
CA ILE A 3 6.54 11.95 -3.47
C ILE A 3 5.47 12.59 -4.37
N LYS A 4 5.13 13.84 -4.08
CA LYS A 4 4.12 14.59 -4.82
C LYS A 4 4.82 15.46 -5.86
N LEU A 5 4.44 15.28 -7.12
CA LEU A 5 4.94 16.02 -8.26
C LEU A 5 3.76 16.71 -8.94
N LYS A 6 4.04 17.75 -9.72
CA LYS A 6 3.03 18.43 -10.54
C LYS A 6 3.20 18.06 -12.00
N LEU A 7 2.12 17.69 -12.65
CA LEU A 7 2.04 17.51 -14.09
C LEU A 7 1.03 18.50 -14.65
N GLU A 8 1.24 18.92 -15.88
CA GLU A 8 0.43 19.92 -16.57
C GLU A 8 -0.19 19.31 -17.82
N ARG A 9 -1.42 19.72 -18.13
CA ARG A 9 -2.09 19.52 -19.39
C ARG A 9 -3.04 20.67 -19.67
N ASP A 10 -2.87 21.34 -20.80
CA ASP A 10 -3.76 22.43 -21.26
C ASP A 10 -3.91 23.55 -20.19
N GLY A 11 -2.83 23.90 -19.48
CA GLY A 11 -2.83 24.88 -18.40
C GLY A 11 -3.41 24.37 -17.06
N GLN A 12 -3.87 23.10 -17.00
CA GLN A 12 -4.36 22.51 -15.78
C GLN A 12 -3.24 21.73 -15.06
N LEU A 13 -2.98 22.09 -13.80
CA LEU A 13 -2.02 21.40 -12.96
C LEU A 13 -2.71 20.30 -12.14
N LYS A 14 -2.20 19.06 -12.25
CA LYS A 14 -2.62 17.93 -11.41
C LYS A 14 -1.44 17.32 -10.66
N ASN A 15 -1.74 16.73 -9.51
CA ASN A 15 -0.74 16.06 -8.69
C ASN A 15 -0.53 14.63 -9.17
N ALA A 16 0.70 14.32 -9.54
CA ALA A 16 1.20 12.96 -9.71
C ALA A 16 1.87 12.48 -8.42
N TYR A 17 1.93 11.18 -8.24
CA TYR A 17 2.47 10.56 -7.04
C TYR A 17 3.45 9.46 -7.42
N VAL A 18 4.62 9.46 -6.77
CA VAL A 18 5.68 8.48 -6.98
C VAL A 18 6.03 7.80 -5.66
N GLY A 19 6.34 6.52 -5.71
CA GLY A 19 6.74 5.73 -4.56
C GLY A 19 5.57 5.22 -3.70
N PHE A 20 5.88 4.80 -2.47
CA PHE A 20 4.93 4.16 -1.55
C PHE A 20 3.82 5.10 -1.09
N SER A 21 2.57 4.62 -1.14
CA SER A 21 1.37 5.38 -0.76
C SER A 21 0.83 4.93 0.60
N TRP A 22 1.17 5.66 1.66
CA TRP A 22 0.54 5.46 2.98
C TRP A 22 -0.99 5.63 2.93
N THR A 23 -1.46 6.56 2.11
CA THR A 23 -2.90 6.78 1.95
C THR A 23 -3.58 5.55 1.33
N THR A 24 -2.97 4.95 0.29
CA THR A 24 -3.50 3.71 -0.31
C THR A 24 -3.42 2.53 0.67
N PHE A 25 -2.34 2.46 1.45
CA PHE A 25 -2.15 1.41 2.44
C PHE A 25 -3.20 1.44 3.56
N ILE A 26 -3.52 2.64 4.08
CA ILE A 26 -4.45 2.82 5.21
C ILE A 26 -5.90 2.90 4.74
N PHE A 27 -6.18 3.70 3.71
CA PHE A 27 -7.55 4.02 3.28
C PHE A 27 -8.04 3.14 2.12
N GLY A 28 -7.16 2.31 1.52
CA GLY A 28 -7.53 1.33 0.50
C GLY A 28 -8.39 1.90 -0.62
N PHE A 29 -9.64 1.43 -0.72
CA PHE A 29 -10.60 1.77 -1.78
C PHE A 29 -11.03 3.24 -1.83
N TRP A 30 -10.91 3.99 -0.74
CA TRP A 30 -11.22 5.42 -0.74
C TRP A 30 -10.29 6.25 -1.61
N VAL A 31 -9.03 5.79 -1.79
CA VAL A 31 -8.04 6.58 -2.56
C VAL A 31 -8.40 6.68 -4.05
N PRO A 32 -8.76 5.60 -4.76
CA PRO A 32 -9.29 5.72 -6.12
C PRO A 32 -10.51 6.63 -6.23
N LEU A 33 -11.42 6.56 -5.25
CA LEU A 33 -12.62 7.40 -5.24
C LEU A 33 -12.24 8.89 -5.19
N PHE A 34 -11.37 9.29 -4.26
CA PHE A 34 -10.90 10.68 -4.16
C PHE A 34 -10.07 11.16 -5.37
N ARG A 35 -9.51 10.21 -6.14
CA ARG A 35 -8.81 10.50 -7.39
C ARG A 35 -9.72 10.52 -8.63
N GLY A 36 -11.04 10.34 -8.45
CA GLY A 36 -12.04 10.30 -9.53
C GLY A 36 -11.92 9.07 -10.44
N ARG A 37 -11.34 7.97 -9.95
CA ARG A 37 -11.10 6.75 -10.72
C ARG A 37 -12.05 5.64 -10.29
N PHE A 38 -13.32 5.75 -10.73
CA PHE A 38 -14.38 4.84 -10.32
C PHE A 38 -14.13 3.37 -10.69
N LYS A 39 -13.48 3.09 -11.82
CA LYS A 39 -13.11 1.73 -12.19
C LYS A 39 -12.16 1.10 -11.17
N ASP A 40 -11.13 1.83 -10.77
CA ASP A 40 -10.16 1.36 -9.79
C ASP A 40 -10.80 1.23 -8.41
N PHE A 41 -11.73 2.15 -8.06
CA PHE A 41 -12.53 2.08 -6.84
C PHE A 41 -13.27 0.75 -6.72
N PHE A 42 -13.93 0.28 -7.78
CA PHE A 42 -14.64 -1.00 -7.75
C PHE A 42 -13.73 -2.19 -7.48
N TYR A 43 -12.54 -2.24 -8.08
CA TYR A 43 -11.57 -3.32 -7.80
C TYR A 43 -11.10 -3.31 -6.36
N PHE A 44 -10.73 -2.15 -5.82
CA PHE A 44 -10.31 -2.01 -4.43
C PHE A 44 -11.46 -2.29 -3.46
N PHE A 45 -12.68 -1.91 -3.80
CA PHE A 45 -13.86 -2.16 -2.99
C PHE A 45 -14.20 -3.66 -2.94
N MET A 46 -14.15 -4.36 -4.07
CA MET A 46 -14.33 -5.82 -4.08
C MET A 46 -13.28 -6.53 -3.25
N PHE A 47 -12.02 -6.09 -3.33
CA PHE A 47 -10.96 -6.61 -2.49
C PHE A 47 -11.22 -6.37 -0.99
N PHE A 48 -11.73 -5.20 -0.64
CA PHE A 48 -12.15 -4.87 0.73
C PHE A 48 -13.31 -5.75 1.21
N ILE A 49 -14.33 -5.99 0.38
CA ILE A 49 -15.42 -6.90 0.71
C ILE A 49 -14.91 -8.33 0.95
N CYS A 50 -14.00 -8.84 0.12
CA CYS A 50 -13.37 -10.14 0.35
C CYS A 50 -12.70 -10.22 1.73
N LYS A 51 -12.00 -9.17 2.15
CA LYS A 51 -11.39 -9.10 3.50
C LYS A 51 -12.44 -9.14 4.60
N ILE A 52 -13.54 -8.39 4.45
CA ILE A 52 -14.63 -8.40 5.44
C ILE A 52 -15.21 -9.81 5.56
N VAL A 53 -15.49 -10.48 4.45
CA VAL A 53 -16.04 -11.84 4.47
C VAL A 53 -15.11 -12.79 5.22
N ILE A 54 -13.81 -12.76 4.92
CA ILE A 54 -12.81 -13.60 5.60
C ILE A 54 -12.74 -13.23 7.10
N ALA A 55 -12.76 -11.94 7.44
CA ALA A 55 -12.73 -11.50 8.83
C ALA A 55 -13.97 -11.96 9.61
N VAL A 56 -15.16 -11.88 9.01
CA VAL A 56 -16.41 -12.36 9.63
C VAL A 56 -16.36 -13.87 9.90
N VAL A 57 -15.87 -14.66 8.93
CA VAL A 57 -15.70 -16.10 9.12
C VAL A 57 -14.71 -16.37 10.26
N LEU A 58 -13.58 -15.65 10.28
CA LEU A 58 -12.54 -15.82 11.30
C LEU A 58 -13.08 -15.49 12.71
N VAL A 59 -13.84 -14.40 12.84
CA VAL A 59 -14.47 -14.00 14.11
C VAL A 59 -15.47 -15.08 14.55
N LYS A 60 -16.33 -15.53 13.65
CA LYS A 60 -17.31 -16.60 13.95
C LYS A 60 -16.62 -17.85 14.46
N GLU A 61 -15.64 -18.38 13.72
CA GLU A 61 -14.92 -19.60 14.11
C GLU A 61 -14.18 -19.44 15.45
N THR A 62 -13.66 -18.25 15.72
CA THR A 62 -13.03 -17.94 17.01
C THR A 62 -14.05 -18.01 18.15
N PHE A 63 -15.23 -17.43 17.98
CA PHE A 63 -16.32 -17.51 18.98
C PHE A 63 -16.80 -18.95 19.20
N ASP A 64 -16.93 -19.74 18.13
CA ASP A 64 -17.37 -21.12 18.23
C ASP A 64 -16.34 -21.97 19.02
N ILE A 65 -15.04 -21.80 18.77
CA ILE A 65 -13.97 -22.49 19.52
C ILE A 65 -13.99 -22.10 21.00
N ILE A 66 -14.11 -20.81 21.32
CA ILE A 66 -14.16 -20.34 22.70
C ILE A 66 -15.40 -20.92 23.41
N SER A 67 -16.57 -20.90 22.78
CA SER A 67 -17.81 -21.41 23.36
C SER A 67 -17.75 -22.92 23.63
N ILE A 68 -17.14 -23.70 22.74
CA ILE A 68 -16.93 -25.13 22.91
C ILE A 68 -15.90 -25.39 24.03
N GLY A 69 -14.78 -24.63 24.04
CA GLY A 69 -13.76 -24.77 25.05
C GLY A 69 -14.27 -24.54 26.47
N ILE A 70 -15.12 -23.52 26.65
CA ILE A 70 -15.77 -23.22 27.93
C ILE A 70 -16.73 -24.35 28.35
N ARG A 71 -17.47 -24.91 27.40
CA ARG A 71 -18.49 -25.96 27.71
C ARG A 71 -17.88 -27.33 27.92
N GLU A 72 -16.85 -27.72 27.20
CA GLU A 72 -16.31 -29.08 27.17
C GLU A 72 -14.93 -29.19 27.86
N SER A 73 -14.37 -28.09 28.37
CA SER A 73 -13.02 -28.01 28.94
C SER A 73 -11.94 -28.59 28.00
N ARG A 74 -12.18 -28.48 26.69
CA ARG A 74 -11.28 -28.93 25.63
C ARG A 74 -11.16 -27.83 24.58
N LEU A 75 -9.94 -27.37 24.31
CA LEU A 75 -9.62 -26.48 23.19
C LEU A 75 -9.25 -27.36 21.98
N GLU A 76 -10.17 -27.56 21.07
CA GLU A 76 -9.89 -28.19 19.77
C GLU A 76 -9.70 -27.09 18.71
N ILE A 77 -8.47 -26.93 18.21
CA ILE A 77 -8.19 -26.01 17.12
C ILE A 77 -8.78 -26.60 15.83
N SER A 78 -9.87 -25.99 15.37
CA SER A 78 -10.52 -26.39 14.13
C SER A 78 -9.72 -25.90 12.91
N TYR A 79 -9.64 -26.74 11.85
CA TYR A 79 -9.12 -26.31 10.54
C TYR A 79 -9.86 -25.09 9.97
N TYR A 80 -11.12 -24.90 10.36
CA TYR A 80 -11.94 -23.75 9.93
C TYR A 80 -11.42 -22.40 10.41
N ILE A 81 -10.60 -22.33 11.47
CA ILE A 81 -9.93 -21.08 11.88
C ILE A 81 -8.58 -20.90 11.17
N ILE A 82 -7.87 -21.99 10.88
CA ILE A 82 -6.54 -21.93 10.28
C ILE A 82 -6.62 -21.34 8.86
N VAL A 83 -7.59 -21.76 8.05
CA VAL A 83 -7.75 -21.31 6.66
C VAL A 83 -8.03 -19.81 6.57
N PRO A 84 -9.05 -19.24 7.26
CA PRO A 84 -9.27 -17.78 7.25
C PRO A 84 -8.08 -17.00 7.81
N PHE A 85 -7.38 -17.51 8.82
CA PHE A 85 -6.19 -16.88 9.37
C PHE A 85 -5.06 -16.80 8.34
N ILE A 86 -4.76 -17.89 7.63
CA ILE A 86 -3.77 -17.92 6.56
C ILE A 86 -4.18 -16.96 5.43
N LEU A 87 -5.46 -16.95 5.04
CA LEU A 87 -5.97 -16.06 4.01
C LEU A 87 -5.82 -14.59 4.40
N MET A 88 -6.19 -14.21 5.62
CA MET A 88 -6.02 -12.83 6.11
C MET A 88 -4.55 -12.42 6.12
N THR A 89 -3.66 -13.32 6.55
CA THR A 89 -2.22 -13.10 6.55
C THR A 89 -1.68 -12.92 5.13
N ALA A 90 -2.14 -13.72 4.17
CA ALA A 90 -1.73 -13.65 2.77
C ALA A 90 -2.26 -12.39 2.04
N LEU A 91 -3.39 -11.82 2.49
CA LEU A 91 -3.93 -10.59 1.90
C LEU A 91 -3.13 -9.34 2.29
N TYR A 92 -2.42 -9.36 3.39
CA TYR A 92 -1.65 -8.21 3.86
C TYR A 92 -0.49 -7.81 2.93
N PRO A 93 0.36 -8.73 2.43
CA PRO A 93 1.34 -8.42 1.39
C PRO A 93 0.72 -7.78 0.15
N ILE A 94 -0.52 -8.13 -0.19
CA ILE A 94 -1.24 -7.53 -1.32
C ILE A 94 -1.52 -6.04 -1.04
N ASP A 95 -1.89 -5.65 0.18
CA ASP A 95 -2.05 -4.23 0.54
C ASP A 95 -0.75 -3.45 0.38
N VAL A 96 0.37 -4.03 0.82
CA VAL A 96 1.70 -3.42 0.64
C VAL A 96 2.03 -3.28 -0.84
N PHE A 97 1.78 -4.31 -1.64
CA PHE A 97 1.98 -4.30 -3.08
C PHE A 97 1.11 -3.24 -3.77
N LEU A 98 -0.17 -3.14 -3.44
CA LEU A 98 -1.08 -2.12 -3.95
C LEU A 98 -0.61 -0.72 -3.56
N ALA A 99 -0.16 -0.52 -2.32
CA ALA A 99 0.37 0.77 -1.87
C ALA A 99 1.63 1.20 -2.64
N TYR A 100 2.42 0.24 -3.12
CA TYR A 100 3.60 0.50 -3.95
C TYR A 100 3.23 0.77 -5.41
N THR A 101 2.35 -0.05 -5.98
CA THR A 101 2.09 -0.06 -7.41
C THR A 101 1.02 0.93 -7.83
N TYR A 102 0.06 1.25 -6.96
CA TYR A 102 -1.05 2.11 -7.34
C TYR A 102 -0.63 3.53 -7.73
N ASN A 103 0.35 4.12 -7.05
CA ASN A 103 0.88 5.42 -7.45
C ASN A 103 1.56 5.36 -8.82
N LYS A 104 2.31 4.28 -9.09
CA LYS A 104 2.93 4.06 -10.40
C LYS A 104 1.87 3.99 -11.49
N TYR A 105 0.86 3.16 -11.28
CA TYR A 105 -0.26 3.01 -12.21
C TYR A 105 -0.99 4.34 -12.46
N HIS A 106 -1.32 5.08 -11.40
CA HIS A 106 -2.00 6.38 -11.51
C HIS A 106 -1.18 7.39 -12.32
N THR A 107 0.09 7.58 -11.97
CA THR A 107 0.98 8.53 -12.65
C THR A 107 1.24 8.13 -14.10
N THR A 108 1.44 6.84 -14.39
CA THR A 108 1.56 6.35 -15.77
C THR A 108 0.30 6.63 -16.60
N ASN A 109 -0.88 6.48 -16.01
CA ASN A 109 -2.12 6.80 -16.71
C ASN A 109 -2.28 8.30 -16.97
N MET A 110 -1.80 9.17 -16.09
CA MET A 110 -1.78 10.62 -16.35
C MET A 110 -0.93 10.95 -17.58
N PHE A 111 0.25 10.31 -17.75
CA PHE A 111 1.04 10.48 -18.97
C PHE A 111 0.29 9.99 -20.22
N LYS A 112 -0.41 8.85 -20.14
CA LYS A 112 -1.27 8.36 -21.24
C LYS A 112 -2.44 9.29 -21.57
N GLU A 113 -2.92 10.03 -20.58
CA GLU A 113 -3.97 11.05 -20.73
C GLU A 113 -3.43 12.39 -21.29
N GLY A 114 -2.12 12.47 -21.59
CA GLY A 114 -1.49 13.65 -22.18
C GLY A 114 -0.99 14.67 -21.16
N PHE A 115 -0.89 14.31 -19.90
CA PHE A 115 -0.18 15.16 -18.94
C PHE A 115 1.32 15.08 -19.17
N TYR A 116 2.02 16.18 -19.03
CA TYR A 116 3.47 16.31 -19.20
C TYR A 116 4.10 16.99 -17.98
N LEU A 117 5.41 16.94 -17.92
CA LEU A 117 6.17 17.57 -16.86
C LEU A 117 6.08 19.11 -16.98
N VAL A 118 5.89 19.78 -15.84
CA VAL A 118 5.95 21.25 -15.79
C VAL A 118 7.34 21.71 -16.20
N GLU A 119 7.41 22.73 -17.03
CA GLU A 119 8.70 23.29 -17.51
C GLU A 119 9.59 23.71 -16.33
N ASN A 120 10.89 23.43 -16.45
CA ASN A 120 11.92 23.77 -15.46
C ASN A 120 11.81 23.10 -14.08
N ASP A 121 10.96 22.05 -13.90
CA ASP A 121 10.95 21.28 -12.66
C ASP A 121 11.99 20.14 -12.71
N GLU A 122 13.26 20.49 -12.48
CA GLU A 122 14.38 19.54 -12.46
C GLU A 122 14.20 18.43 -11.41
N TYR A 123 13.60 18.76 -10.27
CA TYR A 123 13.33 17.77 -9.22
C TYR A 123 12.35 16.70 -9.70
N ALA A 124 11.23 17.14 -10.28
CA ALA A 124 10.24 16.20 -10.81
C ALA A 124 10.81 15.40 -11.99
N ALA A 125 11.59 16.04 -12.88
CA ALA A 125 12.26 15.37 -13.97
C ALA A 125 13.19 14.26 -13.48
N GLY A 126 14.09 14.55 -12.55
CA GLY A 126 15.03 13.58 -12.00
C GLY A 126 14.32 12.40 -11.32
N VAL A 127 13.30 12.69 -10.49
CA VAL A 127 12.54 11.64 -9.81
C VAL A 127 11.76 10.76 -10.81
N LEU A 128 11.07 11.35 -11.80
CA LEU A 128 10.29 10.57 -12.77
C LEU A 128 11.17 9.70 -13.66
N LYS A 129 12.36 10.15 -14.01
CA LYS A 129 13.33 9.39 -14.81
C LYS A 129 13.93 8.23 -14.01
N ASP A 130 14.33 8.48 -12.78
CA ASP A 130 14.87 7.44 -11.91
C ASP A 130 13.87 6.32 -11.60
N TYR A 131 12.58 6.66 -11.45
CA TYR A 131 11.51 5.70 -11.24
C TYR A 131 10.95 5.10 -12.55
N THR A 132 11.64 5.32 -13.69
CA THR A 132 11.31 4.76 -15.00
C THR A 132 9.94 5.16 -15.58
N TYR A 133 9.48 6.38 -15.27
CA TYR A 133 8.28 6.94 -15.92
C TYR A 133 8.62 7.67 -17.22
N LEU A 134 9.80 8.29 -17.27
CA LEU A 134 10.29 9.04 -18.43
C LEU A 134 11.70 8.53 -18.80
N PRO A 135 12.04 8.47 -20.08
CA PRO A 135 13.41 8.20 -20.52
C PRO A 135 14.30 9.43 -20.31
N TYR A 136 15.58 9.21 -20.15
CA TYR A 136 16.58 10.27 -20.27
C TYR A 136 16.73 10.67 -21.74
N THR A 137 16.91 11.96 -21.99
CA THR A 137 17.23 12.47 -23.33
C THR A 137 18.74 12.45 -23.58
N GLU A 138 19.18 12.43 -24.83
CA GLU A 138 20.59 12.46 -25.19
C GLU A 138 21.29 13.74 -24.67
N LYS A 139 20.57 14.88 -24.66
CA LYS A 139 21.09 16.14 -24.13
C LYS A 139 21.36 16.08 -22.61
N GLU A 140 20.50 15.39 -21.87
CA GLU A 140 20.67 15.22 -20.43
C GLU A 140 21.81 14.26 -20.11
N PHE A 141 22.04 13.23 -20.93
CA PHE A 141 23.20 12.36 -20.77
C PHE A 141 24.51 13.08 -21.02
N ALA A 142 24.52 14.10 -21.88
CA ALA A 142 25.70 14.92 -22.17
C ALA A 142 26.00 15.96 -21.05
N ASP A 143 25.03 16.26 -20.19
CA ASP A 143 25.17 17.24 -19.11
C ASP A 143 25.43 16.52 -17.77
N GLU A 144 26.72 16.31 -17.46
CA GLU A 144 27.14 15.65 -16.21
C GLU A 144 26.70 16.41 -14.96
N GLU A 145 26.58 17.73 -15.03
CA GLU A 145 26.21 18.54 -13.88
C GLU A 145 24.72 18.38 -13.56
N LEU A 146 23.89 18.33 -14.59
CA LEU A 146 22.46 18.02 -14.48
C LEU A 146 22.25 16.62 -13.92
N LEU A 147 22.98 15.62 -14.40
CA LEU A 147 22.89 14.26 -13.89
C LEU A 147 23.27 14.16 -12.42
N LYS A 148 24.31 14.87 -11.96
CA LYS A 148 24.67 14.94 -10.54
C LYS A 148 23.57 15.56 -9.68
N ARG A 149 22.89 16.61 -10.18
CA ARG A 149 21.74 17.22 -9.48
C ARG A 149 20.57 16.21 -9.39
N TYR A 150 20.25 15.53 -10.47
CA TYR A 150 19.22 14.48 -10.49
C TYR A 150 19.54 13.37 -9.48
N GLU A 151 20.78 12.89 -9.43
CA GLU A 151 21.21 11.87 -8.47
C GLU A 151 21.03 12.31 -7.01
N GLN A 152 21.34 13.57 -6.69
CA GLN A 152 21.13 14.10 -5.33
C GLN A 152 19.64 14.14 -4.95
N TYR A 153 18.76 14.59 -5.85
CA TYR A 153 17.31 14.59 -5.62
C TYR A 153 16.77 13.16 -5.41
N VAL A 154 17.19 12.27 -6.26
CA VAL A 154 16.80 10.86 -6.22
C VAL A 154 17.28 10.17 -4.96
N LYS A 155 18.52 10.38 -4.54
CA LYS A 155 19.08 9.80 -3.30
C LYS A 155 18.26 10.20 -2.08
N LYS A 156 17.84 11.46 -2.00
CA LYS A 156 16.95 11.95 -0.93
C LYS A 156 15.58 11.28 -0.99
N ALA A 157 15.01 11.16 -2.18
CA ALA A 157 13.72 10.52 -2.43
C ALA A 157 13.75 9.03 -2.06
N ARG A 158 14.73 8.27 -2.54
CA ARG A 158 14.90 6.84 -2.25
C ARG A 158 15.12 6.55 -0.77
N LYS A 159 15.88 7.38 -0.05
CA LYS A 159 16.06 7.23 1.41
C LYS A 159 14.73 7.33 2.14
N SER A 160 13.88 8.29 1.77
CA SER A 160 12.54 8.42 2.32
C SER A 160 11.67 7.21 2.02
N GLU A 161 11.70 6.68 0.80
CA GLU A 161 10.90 5.51 0.40
C GLU A 161 11.35 4.22 1.10
N LYS A 162 12.65 4.00 1.23
CA LYS A 162 13.19 2.84 1.96
C LYS A 162 12.70 2.81 3.41
N ASN A 163 12.73 3.95 4.09
CA ASN A 163 12.26 4.04 5.47
C ASN A 163 10.75 3.73 5.58
N LYS A 164 9.93 4.17 4.62
CA LYS A 164 8.50 3.86 4.59
C LYS A 164 8.24 2.36 4.39
N ALA A 165 8.97 1.71 3.50
CA ALA A 165 8.85 0.28 3.28
C ALA A 165 9.20 -0.52 4.55
N VAL A 166 10.28 -0.15 5.23
CA VAL A 166 10.66 -0.79 6.49
C VAL A 166 9.58 -0.63 7.55
N VAL A 167 9.01 0.58 7.71
CA VAL A 167 7.93 0.81 8.68
C VAL A 167 6.67 0.00 8.31
N ALA A 168 6.30 -0.07 7.03
CA ALA A 168 5.16 -0.89 6.60
C ALA A 168 5.36 -2.38 6.91
N ILE A 169 6.57 -2.91 6.71
CA ILE A 169 6.93 -4.29 7.06
C ILE A 169 6.86 -4.51 8.58
N ILE A 170 7.39 -3.58 9.38
CA ILE A 170 7.34 -3.66 10.84
C ILE A 170 5.88 -3.67 11.32
N LEU A 171 5.02 -2.79 10.78
CA LEU A 171 3.60 -2.76 11.11
C LEU A 171 2.89 -4.07 10.72
N MET A 172 3.31 -4.69 9.62
CA MET A 172 2.82 -5.99 9.21
C MET A 172 3.09 -7.06 10.27
N PHE A 173 4.33 -7.18 10.73
CA PHE A 173 4.69 -8.15 11.76
C PHE A 173 4.05 -7.80 13.11
N ALA A 174 3.99 -6.54 13.49
CA ALA A 174 3.32 -6.11 14.72
C ALA A 174 1.83 -6.48 14.71
N HIS A 175 1.13 -6.31 13.60
CA HIS A 175 -0.25 -6.74 13.45
C HIS A 175 -0.41 -8.26 13.61
N GLN A 176 0.48 -9.07 13.02
CA GLN A 176 0.43 -10.53 13.16
C GLN A 176 0.69 -10.98 14.60
N ILE A 177 1.68 -10.37 15.28
CA ILE A 177 1.95 -10.63 16.69
C ILE A 177 0.72 -10.26 17.54
N LEU A 178 0.11 -9.11 17.30
CA LEU A 178 -1.08 -8.69 18.02
C LEU A 178 -2.23 -9.70 17.85
N MET A 179 -2.48 -10.14 16.62
CA MET A 179 -3.53 -11.12 16.32
C MET A 179 -3.24 -12.52 16.90
N SER A 180 -1.98 -12.87 17.16
CA SER A 180 -1.65 -14.13 17.85
C SER A 180 -1.75 -14.03 19.37
N ILE A 181 -1.60 -12.84 19.96
CA ILE A 181 -1.70 -12.63 21.40
C ILE A 181 -3.16 -12.54 21.87
N VAL A 182 -4.06 -11.99 21.04
CA VAL A 182 -5.47 -11.79 21.42
C VAL A 182 -6.16 -13.06 21.89
N PRO A 183 -6.05 -14.22 21.21
CA PRO A 183 -6.63 -15.47 21.70
C PRO A 183 -6.04 -15.89 23.05
N THR A 184 -4.72 -15.81 23.21
CA THR A 184 -4.03 -16.19 24.44
C THR A 184 -4.43 -15.29 25.64
N ALA A 185 -4.62 -14.00 25.41
CA ALA A 185 -5.09 -13.08 26.45
C ALA A 185 -6.54 -13.40 26.86
N MET A 186 -7.41 -13.75 25.91
CA MET A 186 -8.80 -14.14 26.20
C MET A 186 -8.85 -15.44 27.03
N ASP A 187 -7.95 -16.41 26.79
CA ASP A 187 -7.84 -17.62 27.59
C ASP A 187 -7.49 -17.31 29.06
N ILE A 188 -6.55 -16.37 29.28
CA ILE A 188 -6.16 -15.95 30.64
C ILE A 188 -7.33 -15.27 31.36
N PHE A 189 -8.12 -14.42 30.69
CA PHE A 189 -9.27 -13.75 31.30
C PHE A 189 -10.47 -14.68 31.53
N SER A 190 -10.54 -15.82 30.86
CA SER A 190 -11.59 -16.83 31.11
C SER A 190 -11.35 -17.67 32.36
N PHE A 191 -10.15 -17.60 32.98
CA PHE A 191 -9.81 -18.28 34.23
C PHE A 191 -10.09 -17.45 35.49
N PHE A 192 -10.50 -16.19 35.34
CA PHE A 192 -10.91 -15.29 36.43
C PHE A 192 -12.41 -15.03 36.40
#